data_8522428076023452057f1e86d70974f0
#
_entry.id   8522428076023452057f1e86d70974f0
#
_cell.length_a   1.000
_cell.length_b   1.000
_cell.length_c   1.000
_cell.angle_alpha   90.00
_cell.angle_beta   90.00
_cell.angle_gamma   90.00
#
_symmetry.space_group_name_H-M   'P 1'
#
loop_
_entity.id
_entity.type
_entity.pdbx_description
1 polymer ?
#
loop_
_entity_poly.entity_id
_entity_poly.type
_entity_poly.pdbx_seq_one_letter_code
_entity_poly.pdbx_strand_id
1 'polypeptide(L)'
;MNVWMALPLCAMDVEKAIRSRRTHKAFTPQPLDAAVLDELFELARWAPNHHLTNPWRFRVLGPVSRERLMGLAESEQPGSAVKLQRAPTLVAVTTQRSGDEAQDREDELATGVAAYLLLLGAHARGFAGYWRTVPLLDDSRAREILGLDAHEAPIGLLYLGHPVQEQRVPERAPVRELVSYLD
;
A
#
# COMPACT_ATOMS: atom_id res chain seq x y z
N MET A 1 -15.45 -23.30 12.91
CA MET A 1 -16.58 -23.21 11.94
C MET A 1 -16.18 -22.11 10.94
N ASN A 2 -15.63 -22.54 9.78
CA ASN A 2 -15.10 -21.63 8.76
C ASN A 2 -16.26 -21.04 7.95
N VAL A 3 -16.55 -19.77 8.19
CA VAL A 3 -17.49 -19.03 7.34
C VAL A 3 -16.69 -18.21 6.32
N TRP A 4 -16.13 -18.92 5.34
CA TRP A 4 -15.68 -18.29 4.10
C TRP A 4 -16.91 -18.13 3.19
N MET A 5 -17.78 -17.17 3.49
CA MET A 5 -18.78 -16.74 2.51
C MET A 5 -18.09 -15.77 1.56
N ALA A 6 -17.54 -16.35 0.50
CA ALA A 6 -16.97 -15.63 -0.61
C ALA A 6 -18.04 -14.74 -1.28
N LEU A 7 -17.76 -13.43 -1.34
CA LEU A 7 -18.28 -12.62 -2.43
C LEU A 7 -17.84 -13.27 -3.74
N PRO A 8 -18.65 -13.24 -4.83
CA PRO A 8 -18.29 -13.84 -6.09
C PRO A 8 -16.98 -13.20 -6.57
N LEU A 9 -15.90 -13.95 -6.40
CA LEU A 9 -14.61 -13.63 -6.98
C LEU A 9 -14.83 -13.58 -8.50
N CYS A 10 -14.91 -12.40 -9.05
CA CYS A 10 -14.56 -12.23 -10.45
C CYS A 10 -13.07 -12.62 -10.51
N ALA A 11 -12.84 -13.91 -10.76
CA ALA A 11 -11.51 -14.52 -10.65
C ALA A 11 -10.64 -13.98 -11.78
N MET A 12 -10.06 -12.80 -11.56
CA MET A 12 -8.99 -12.34 -12.41
C MET A 12 -7.82 -13.30 -12.21
N ASP A 13 -7.39 -13.96 -13.28
CA ASP A 13 -6.18 -14.77 -13.28
C ASP A 13 -4.97 -13.93 -12.83
N VAL A 14 -4.07 -14.57 -12.11
CA VAL A 14 -2.91 -13.93 -11.46
C VAL A 14 -2.01 -13.24 -12.48
N GLU A 15 -1.77 -13.86 -13.63
CA GLU A 15 -0.94 -13.29 -14.68
C GLU A 15 -1.60 -12.01 -15.25
N LYS A 16 -2.91 -12.07 -15.51
CA LYS A 16 -3.68 -10.92 -15.95
C LYS A 16 -3.64 -9.79 -14.93
N ALA A 17 -3.80 -10.09 -13.64
CA ALA A 17 -3.73 -9.10 -12.57
C ALA A 17 -2.36 -8.40 -12.54
N ILE A 18 -1.27 -9.15 -12.59
CA ILE A 18 0.09 -8.62 -12.61
C ILE A 18 0.33 -7.74 -13.83
N ARG A 19 -0.06 -8.21 -15.03
CA ARG A 19 0.17 -7.50 -16.29
C ARG A 19 -0.70 -6.26 -16.45
N SER A 20 -1.93 -6.26 -15.90
CA SER A 20 -2.89 -5.17 -16.08
C SER A 20 -2.92 -4.15 -14.94
N ARG A 21 -2.40 -4.46 -13.73
CA ARG A 21 -2.39 -3.51 -12.63
C ARG A 21 -1.62 -2.24 -13.00
N ARG A 22 -2.24 -1.08 -12.75
CA ARG A 22 -1.64 0.25 -13.00
C ARG A 22 -1.70 1.11 -11.76
N THR A 23 -0.82 2.12 -11.73
CA THR A 23 -0.88 3.20 -10.75
C THR A 23 -1.93 4.21 -11.17
N HIS A 24 -2.88 4.48 -10.29
CA HIS A 24 -3.92 5.49 -10.50
C HIS A 24 -3.64 6.72 -9.64
N LYS A 25 -3.83 7.92 -10.22
CA LYS A 25 -3.64 9.20 -9.53
C LYS A 25 -4.94 9.99 -9.38
N ALA A 26 -6.04 9.46 -9.88
CA ALA A 26 -7.37 10.01 -9.79
C ALA A 26 -8.38 8.91 -9.43
N PHE A 27 -9.26 9.23 -8.49
CA PHE A 27 -10.24 8.31 -7.91
C PHE A 27 -11.59 9.03 -7.80
N THR A 28 -12.69 8.26 -7.76
CA THR A 28 -13.98 8.82 -7.37
C THR A 28 -13.95 9.21 -5.88
N PRO A 29 -14.86 10.05 -5.40
CA PRO A 29 -14.90 10.44 -3.98
C PRO A 29 -15.27 9.32 -3.01
N GLN A 30 -15.83 8.21 -3.51
CA GLN A 30 -16.32 7.11 -2.67
C GLN A 30 -15.16 6.34 -2.04
N PRO A 31 -15.08 6.25 -0.70
CA PRO A 31 -14.08 5.43 -0.02
C PRO A 31 -14.36 3.93 -0.21
N LEU A 32 -13.36 3.10 0.03
CA LEU A 32 -13.56 1.66 0.13
C LEU A 32 -14.24 1.32 1.47
N ASP A 33 -15.17 0.38 1.43
CA ASP A 33 -15.82 -0.14 2.62
C ASP A 33 -14.83 -0.91 3.51
N ALA A 34 -15.06 -0.90 4.81
CA ALA A 34 -14.21 -1.59 5.78
C ALA A 34 -14.09 -3.10 5.47
N ALA A 35 -15.18 -3.75 5.08
CA ALA A 35 -15.16 -5.16 4.70
C ALA A 35 -14.25 -5.45 3.50
N VAL A 36 -14.22 -4.55 2.50
CA VAL A 36 -13.29 -4.65 1.37
C VAL A 36 -11.84 -4.49 1.84
N LEU A 37 -11.58 -3.55 2.73
CA LEU A 37 -10.23 -3.35 3.28
C LEU A 37 -9.77 -4.57 4.08
N ASP A 38 -10.65 -5.17 4.89
CA ASP A 38 -10.33 -6.38 5.65
C ASP A 38 -9.96 -7.56 4.73
N GLU A 39 -10.68 -7.74 3.61
CA GLU A 39 -10.32 -8.73 2.59
C GLU A 39 -8.95 -8.45 1.95
N LEU A 40 -8.63 -7.17 1.70
CA LEU A 40 -7.34 -6.79 1.13
C LEU A 40 -6.20 -7.01 2.11
N PHE A 41 -6.40 -6.72 3.40
CA PHE A 41 -5.44 -7.02 4.46
C PHE A 41 -5.25 -8.52 4.65
N GLU A 42 -6.33 -9.31 4.51
CA GLU A 42 -6.25 -10.77 4.52
C GLU A 42 -5.34 -11.30 3.40
N LEU A 43 -5.38 -10.72 2.20
CA LEU A 43 -4.46 -11.10 1.13
C LEU A 43 -3.02 -10.66 1.44
N ALA A 44 -2.83 -9.46 1.97
CA ALA A 44 -1.52 -8.91 2.28
C ALA A 44 -0.76 -9.75 3.31
N ARG A 45 -1.45 -10.33 4.30
CA ARG A 45 -0.83 -11.16 5.34
C ARG A 45 -0.19 -12.46 4.82
N TRP A 46 -0.46 -12.85 3.57
CA TRP A 46 0.16 -14.01 2.94
C TRP A 46 1.50 -13.69 2.27
N ALA A 47 2.03 -12.48 2.46
CA ALA A 47 3.37 -12.16 2.01
C ALA A 47 4.40 -13.10 2.67
N PRO A 48 5.38 -13.61 1.90
CA PRO A 48 6.46 -14.38 2.49
C PRO A 48 7.32 -13.51 3.39
N ASN A 49 7.68 -14.03 4.55
CA ASN A 49 8.60 -13.37 5.47
C ASN A 49 9.42 -14.39 6.24
N HIS A 50 10.69 -14.07 6.52
CA HIS A 50 11.59 -14.94 7.23
C HIS A 50 11.16 -15.05 8.71
N HIS A 51 11.30 -16.21 9.30
CA HIS A 51 10.93 -16.51 10.70
C HIS A 51 9.48 -16.20 11.08
N LEU A 52 8.58 -15.95 10.12
CA LEU A 52 7.18 -15.57 10.35
C LEU A 52 7.04 -14.37 11.29
N THR A 53 7.91 -13.38 11.14
CA THR A 53 7.91 -12.14 11.92
C THR A 53 6.65 -11.31 11.74
N ASN A 54 5.96 -11.47 10.59
CA ASN A 54 4.76 -10.71 10.22
C ASN A 54 4.95 -9.19 10.46
N PRO A 55 5.95 -8.57 9.82
CA PRO A 55 6.45 -7.26 10.22
C PRO A 55 5.56 -6.10 9.81
N TRP A 56 4.67 -6.30 8.84
CA TRP A 56 3.81 -5.26 8.27
C TRP A 56 2.76 -4.77 9.28
N ARG A 57 2.56 -3.46 9.28
CA ARG A 57 1.44 -2.80 9.96
C ARG A 57 0.72 -1.90 8.98
N PHE A 58 -0.60 -1.91 9.03
CA PHE A 58 -1.46 -1.09 8.18
C PHE A 58 -2.32 -0.18 9.04
N ARG A 59 -2.36 1.10 8.70
CA ARG A 59 -3.21 2.09 9.38
C ARG A 59 -4.07 2.81 8.36
N VAL A 60 -5.38 2.56 8.42
CA VAL A 60 -6.35 3.29 7.62
C VAL A 60 -6.55 4.67 8.23
N LEU A 61 -6.29 5.72 7.46
CA LEU A 61 -6.44 7.08 7.94
C LEU A 61 -7.92 7.46 8.01
N GLY A 62 -8.40 7.75 9.22
CA GLY A 62 -9.71 8.36 9.44
C GLY A 62 -9.69 9.87 9.14
N PRO A 63 -10.86 10.55 9.19
CA PRO A 63 -10.95 11.97 8.88
C PRO A 63 -9.99 12.85 9.67
N VAL A 64 -9.88 12.63 10.98
CA VAL A 64 -9.03 13.43 11.88
C VAL A 64 -7.54 13.25 11.58
N SER A 65 -7.06 12.00 11.49
CA SER A 65 -5.66 11.73 11.18
C SER A 65 -5.26 12.23 9.79
N ARG A 66 -6.18 12.11 8.83
CA ARG A 66 -5.99 12.64 7.47
C ARG A 66 -5.87 14.17 7.48
N GLU A 67 -6.77 14.87 8.16
CA GLU A 67 -6.76 16.34 8.27
C GLU A 67 -5.47 16.82 8.94
N ARG A 68 -5.06 16.22 10.06
CA ARG A 68 -3.81 16.53 10.75
C ARG A 68 -2.59 16.32 9.85
N LEU A 69 -2.54 15.20 9.12
CA LEU A 69 -1.43 14.90 8.21
C LEU A 69 -1.39 15.88 7.02
N MET A 70 -2.55 16.29 6.52
CA MET A 70 -2.65 17.32 5.48
C MET A 70 -2.17 18.68 5.98
N GLY A 71 -2.56 19.10 7.20
CA GLY A 71 -2.10 20.33 7.83
C GLY A 71 -0.58 20.34 8.01
N LEU A 72 -0.01 19.21 8.45
CA LEU A 72 1.43 19.07 8.56
C LEU A 72 2.11 19.14 7.18
N ALA A 73 1.58 18.44 6.18
CA ALA A 73 2.12 18.48 4.82
C ALA A 73 2.13 19.90 4.23
N GLU A 74 1.07 20.66 4.46
CA GLU A 74 0.96 22.04 3.99
C GLU A 74 1.93 22.99 4.70
N SER A 75 2.16 22.78 6.01
CA SER A 75 3.11 23.59 6.78
C SER A 75 4.57 23.32 6.37
N GLU A 76 4.91 22.09 6.00
CA GLU A 76 6.27 21.73 5.55
C GLU A 76 6.53 22.16 4.11
N GLN A 77 5.54 22.02 3.25
CA GLN A 77 5.62 22.41 1.85
C GLN A 77 4.27 22.91 1.35
N PRO A 78 4.08 24.23 1.16
CA PRO A 78 2.85 24.79 0.63
C PRO A 78 2.40 24.12 -0.68
N GLY A 79 1.12 23.77 -0.77
CA GLY A 79 0.52 23.05 -1.89
C GLY A 79 0.74 21.54 -1.89
N SER A 80 1.35 20.97 -0.84
CA SER A 80 1.58 19.52 -0.78
C SER A 80 0.39 18.73 -0.24
N ALA A 81 -0.48 19.35 0.56
CA ALA A 81 -1.68 18.75 1.11
C ALA A 81 -2.61 18.16 0.03
N VAL A 82 -2.70 18.82 -1.14
CA VAL A 82 -3.51 18.36 -2.28
C VAL A 82 -3.16 16.92 -2.73
N LYS A 83 -1.91 16.51 -2.51
CA LYS A 83 -1.48 15.15 -2.85
C LYS A 83 -2.14 14.10 -1.97
N LEU A 84 -2.47 14.43 -0.71
CA LEU A 84 -3.15 13.53 0.23
C LEU A 84 -4.68 13.50 0.00
N GLN A 85 -5.21 14.42 -0.78
CA GLN A 85 -6.63 14.48 -1.13
C GLN A 85 -6.99 13.61 -2.35
N ARG A 86 -6.01 13.09 -3.08
CA ARG A 86 -6.22 12.39 -4.36
C ARG A 86 -7.08 11.15 -4.26
N ALA A 87 -6.97 10.40 -3.16
CA ALA A 87 -7.75 9.19 -2.95
C ALA A 87 -8.65 9.33 -1.71
N PRO A 88 -9.84 8.73 -1.74
CA PRO A 88 -10.76 8.77 -0.62
C PRO A 88 -10.28 7.88 0.54
N THR A 89 -9.53 6.81 0.26
CA THR A 89 -8.96 5.91 1.26
C THR A 89 -7.43 5.99 1.22
N LEU A 90 -6.83 6.26 2.38
CA LEU A 90 -5.38 6.26 2.58
C LEU A 90 -5.02 5.22 3.63
N VAL A 91 -4.00 4.41 3.34
CA VAL A 91 -3.46 3.43 4.28
C VAL A 91 -1.97 3.67 4.44
N ALA A 92 -1.54 4.01 5.66
CA ALA A 92 -0.12 4.03 5.99
C ALA A 92 0.38 2.60 6.18
N VAL A 93 1.51 2.30 5.54
CA VAL A 93 2.19 1.01 5.66
C VAL A 93 3.51 1.22 6.37
N THR A 94 3.72 0.46 7.44
CA THR A 94 4.96 0.49 8.22
C THR A 94 5.47 -0.93 8.42
N THR A 95 6.77 -1.06 8.65
CA THR A 95 7.43 -2.30 9.05
C THR A 95 7.86 -2.22 10.50
N GLN A 96 7.71 -3.31 11.25
CA GLN A 96 8.31 -3.46 12.58
C GLN A 96 9.81 -3.70 12.42
N ARG A 97 10.60 -3.13 13.32
CA ARG A 97 12.03 -3.34 13.42
C ARG A 97 12.39 -4.09 14.68
N SER A 98 13.26 -5.06 14.56
CA SER A 98 13.82 -5.86 15.66
C SER A 98 15.02 -5.22 16.30
N GLY A 99 15.73 -4.34 15.54
CA GLY A 99 17.04 -3.81 15.89
C GLY A 99 18.21 -4.66 15.37
N ASP A 100 17.93 -5.81 14.76
CA ASP A 100 18.90 -6.58 13.98
C ASP A 100 18.86 -6.10 12.52
N GLU A 101 19.96 -5.60 12.00
CA GLU A 101 20.02 -4.97 10.68
C GLU A 101 19.65 -5.94 9.54
N ALA A 102 20.05 -7.20 9.64
CA ALA A 102 19.76 -8.20 8.62
C ALA A 102 18.27 -8.55 8.60
N GLN A 103 17.69 -8.80 9.78
CA GLN A 103 16.28 -9.07 9.94
C GLN A 103 15.42 -7.86 9.54
N ASP A 104 15.81 -6.65 9.94
CA ASP A 104 15.09 -5.42 9.61
C ASP A 104 15.03 -5.19 8.09
N ARG A 105 16.11 -5.52 7.36
CA ARG A 105 16.14 -5.44 5.90
C ARG A 105 15.21 -6.48 5.25
N GLU A 106 15.21 -7.71 5.74
CA GLU A 106 14.31 -8.77 5.26
C GLU A 106 12.85 -8.39 5.53
N ASP A 107 12.55 -7.87 6.70
CA ASP A 107 11.22 -7.45 7.12
C ASP A 107 10.70 -6.25 6.31
N GLU A 108 11.56 -5.31 5.93
CA GLU A 108 11.21 -4.21 5.05
C GLU A 108 10.83 -4.72 3.65
N LEU A 109 11.60 -5.65 3.10
CA LEU A 109 11.30 -6.29 1.80
C LEU A 109 9.99 -7.06 1.86
N ALA A 110 9.77 -7.85 2.91
CA ALA A 110 8.53 -8.59 3.14
C ALA A 110 7.32 -7.65 3.25
N THR A 111 7.47 -6.52 3.96
CA THR A 111 6.42 -5.49 4.08
C THR A 111 6.12 -4.86 2.72
N GLY A 112 7.13 -4.65 1.89
CA GLY A 112 6.94 -4.20 0.50
C GLY A 112 6.12 -5.18 -0.34
N VAL A 113 6.37 -6.49 -0.18
CA VAL A 113 5.57 -7.54 -0.83
C VAL A 113 4.13 -7.52 -0.31
N ALA A 114 3.91 -7.39 1.00
CA ALA A 114 2.57 -7.30 1.59
C ALA A 114 1.79 -6.09 1.03
N ALA A 115 2.43 -4.93 0.94
CA ALA A 115 1.84 -3.73 0.31
C ALA A 115 1.47 -3.98 -1.17
N TYR A 116 2.32 -4.68 -1.91
CA TYR A 116 2.05 -5.00 -3.31
C TYR A 116 0.90 -6.01 -3.46
N LEU A 117 0.82 -7.04 -2.60
CA LEU A 117 -0.29 -8.01 -2.61
C LEU A 117 -1.63 -7.31 -2.34
N LEU A 118 -1.66 -6.33 -1.42
CA LEU A 118 -2.85 -5.51 -1.19
C LEU A 118 -3.27 -4.76 -2.45
N LEU A 119 -2.32 -4.11 -3.14
CA LEU A 119 -2.60 -3.39 -4.40
C LEU A 119 -3.04 -4.33 -5.53
N LEU A 120 -2.47 -5.52 -5.60
CA LEU A 120 -2.83 -6.53 -6.59
C LEU A 120 -4.23 -7.06 -6.33
N GLY A 121 -4.55 -7.34 -5.05
CA GLY A 121 -5.88 -7.75 -4.61
C GLY A 121 -6.94 -6.70 -4.87
N ALA A 122 -6.62 -5.41 -4.64
CA ALA A 122 -7.50 -4.29 -4.98
C ALA A 122 -7.78 -4.24 -6.48
N HIS A 123 -6.74 -4.34 -7.31
CA HIS A 123 -6.88 -4.34 -8.76
C HIS A 123 -7.71 -5.52 -9.26
N ALA A 124 -7.50 -6.72 -8.75
CA ALA A 124 -8.26 -7.91 -9.13
C ALA A 124 -9.78 -7.78 -8.82
N ARG A 125 -10.14 -6.89 -7.90
CA ARG A 125 -11.53 -6.54 -7.52
C ARG A 125 -12.07 -5.30 -8.22
N GLY A 126 -11.33 -4.73 -9.18
CA GLY A 126 -11.73 -3.54 -9.93
C GLY A 126 -11.46 -2.21 -9.22
N PHE A 127 -10.75 -2.24 -8.09
CA PHE A 127 -10.32 -1.03 -7.40
C PHE A 127 -9.01 -0.49 -7.96
N ALA A 128 -8.80 0.80 -7.77
CA ALA A 128 -7.58 1.49 -8.16
C ALA A 128 -6.63 1.64 -6.96
N GLY A 129 -5.34 1.58 -7.22
CA GLY A 129 -4.33 1.75 -6.19
C GLY A 129 -3.09 2.52 -6.66
N TYR A 130 -2.44 3.18 -5.70
CA TYR A 130 -1.18 3.87 -5.86
C TYR A 130 -0.35 3.74 -4.60
N TRP A 131 0.87 3.26 -4.70
CA TRP A 131 1.84 3.30 -3.61
C TRP A 131 2.77 4.49 -3.78
N ARG A 132 2.90 5.28 -2.75
CA ARG A 132 3.77 6.43 -2.73
C ARG A 132 4.65 6.42 -1.50
N THR A 133 5.95 6.52 -1.69
CA THR A 133 6.88 6.90 -0.63
C THR A 133 6.66 8.37 -0.28
N VAL A 134 6.55 8.69 0.99
CA VAL A 134 6.23 10.03 1.48
C VAL A 134 7.22 10.37 2.59
N PRO A 135 8.29 11.13 2.31
CA PRO A 135 9.29 11.49 3.32
C PRO A 135 8.71 12.13 4.58
N LEU A 136 7.57 12.80 4.46
CA LEU A 136 6.85 13.37 5.60
C LEU A 136 6.55 12.34 6.71
N LEU A 137 6.43 11.06 6.37
CA LEU A 137 6.11 10.02 7.35
C LEU A 137 7.27 9.74 8.34
N ASP A 138 8.48 10.18 8.03
CA ASP A 138 9.64 10.11 8.90
C ASP A 138 9.67 11.26 9.93
N ASP A 139 8.89 12.33 9.71
CA ASP A 139 8.73 13.43 10.66
C ASP A 139 8.06 12.94 11.96
N SER A 140 8.61 13.35 13.10
CA SER A 140 8.11 12.93 14.42
C SER A 140 6.63 13.26 14.64
N ARG A 141 6.16 14.39 14.11
CA ARG A 141 4.74 14.81 14.18
C ARG A 141 3.85 13.92 13.32
N ALA A 142 4.31 13.50 12.13
CA ALA A 142 3.59 12.54 11.29
C ALA A 142 3.52 11.17 11.97
N ARG A 143 4.62 10.74 12.59
CA ARG A 143 4.67 9.51 13.38
C ARG A 143 3.67 9.54 14.54
N GLU A 144 3.57 10.67 15.26
CA GLU A 144 2.57 10.87 16.32
C GLU A 144 1.14 10.83 15.77
N ILE A 145 0.86 11.52 14.65
CA ILE A 145 -0.46 11.51 13.99
C ILE A 145 -0.89 10.10 13.62
N LEU A 146 0.06 9.28 13.16
CA LEU A 146 -0.18 7.89 12.76
C LEU A 146 -0.12 6.89 13.92
N GLY A 147 0.28 7.32 15.11
CA GLY A 147 0.45 6.45 16.27
C GLY A 147 1.53 5.38 16.05
N LEU A 148 2.65 5.75 15.42
CA LEU A 148 3.77 4.84 15.21
C LEU A 148 4.61 4.72 16.48
N ASP A 149 4.96 3.50 16.86
CA ASP A 149 5.92 3.30 17.94
C ASP A 149 7.38 3.52 17.47
N ALA A 150 8.32 3.49 18.41
CA ALA A 150 9.72 3.75 18.14
C ALA A 150 10.36 2.69 17.21
N HIS A 151 9.81 1.47 17.20
CA HIS A 151 10.30 0.35 16.43
C HIS A 151 9.62 0.21 15.05
N GLU A 152 8.70 1.09 14.72
CA GLU A 152 8.08 1.10 13.40
C GLU A 152 8.81 2.04 12.43
N ALA A 153 9.02 1.58 11.20
CA ALA A 153 9.52 2.41 10.12
C ALA A 153 8.47 2.52 9.00
N PRO A 154 8.11 3.74 8.55
CA PRO A 154 7.16 3.91 7.46
C PRO A 154 7.80 3.50 6.14
N ILE A 155 7.06 2.76 5.31
CA ILE A 155 7.47 2.44 3.93
C ILE A 155 6.61 3.15 2.87
N GLY A 156 5.52 3.77 3.27
CA GLY A 156 4.74 4.65 2.40
C GLY A 156 3.26 4.69 2.71
N LEU A 157 2.54 5.38 1.80
CA LEU A 157 1.08 5.45 1.79
C LEU A 157 0.53 4.71 0.58
N LEU A 158 -0.50 3.90 0.80
CA LEU A 158 -1.36 3.37 -0.24
C LEU A 158 -2.58 4.27 -0.40
N TYR A 159 -2.83 4.67 -1.61
CA TYR A 159 -3.98 5.44 -2.06
C TYR A 159 -4.92 4.45 -2.72
N LEU A 160 -6.13 4.31 -2.22
CA LEU A 160 -7.09 3.32 -2.68
C LEU A 160 -8.45 3.97 -2.96
N GLY A 161 -9.19 3.41 -3.90
CA GLY A 161 -10.52 3.88 -4.26
C GLY A 161 -11.00 3.32 -5.59
N HIS A 162 -12.09 3.86 -6.11
CA HIS A 162 -12.63 3.49 -7.41
C HIS A 162 -11.95 4.30 -8.52
N PRO A 163 -11.53 3.67 -9.64
CA PRO A 163 -10.91 4.38 -10.76
C PRO A 163 -11.92 5.28 -11.48
N VAL A 164 -11.47 6.47 -11.91
CA VAL A 164 -12.26 7.36 -12.77
C VAL A 164 -11.98 7.13 -14.26
N GLN A 165 -10.88 6.46 -14.59
CA GLN A 165 -10.47 6.20 -15.98
C GLN A 165 -9.49 5.05 -16.06
N GLU A 166 -9.37 4.44 -17.21
CA GLU A 166 -8.32 3.48 -17.51
C GLU A 166 -6.94 4.16 -17.60
N GLN A 167 -5.90 3.42 -17.29
CA GLN A 167 -4.52 3.90 -17.34
C GLN A 167 -3.80 3.34 -18.57
N ARG A 168 -3.00 4.20 -19.18
CA ARG A 168 -2.14 3.78 -20.29
C ARG A 168 -1.21 2.64 -19.86
N VAL A 169 -1.03 1.67 -20.74
CA VAL A 169 -0.03 0.61 -20.58
C VAL A 169 1.36 1.23 -20.77
N PRO A 170 2.26 1.19 -19.76
CA PRO A 170 3.61 1.69 -19.92
C PRO A 170 4.45 0.71 -20.73
N GLU A 171 5.41 1.23 -21.46
CA GLU A 171 6.51 0.44 -21.96
C GLU A 171 7.37 -0.10 -20.80
N ARG A 172 7.86 -1.32 -20.96
CA ARG A 172 8.79 -1.96 -20.03
C ARG A 172 10.05 -2.37 -20.78
N ALA A 173 11.18 -2.29 -20.10
CA ALA A 173 12.42 -2.81 -20.62
C ALA A 173 12.27 -4.29 -21.04
N PRO A 174 12.84 -4.70 -22.17
CA PRO A 174 12.83 -6.12 -22.56
C PRO A 174 13.50 -6.99 -21.50
N VAL A 175 12.93 -8.18 -21.26
CA VAL A 175 13.45 -9.11 -20.23
C VAL A 175 14.94 -9.44 -20.43
N ARG A 176 15.41 -9.53 -21.68
CA ARG A 176 16.83 -9.77 -22.01
C ARG A 176 17.80 -8.73 -21.44
N GLU A 177 17.31 -7.52 -21.11
CA GLU A 177 18.14 -6.46 -20.50
C GLU A 177 18.20 -6.57 -18.97
N LEU A 178 17.36 -7.41 -18.39
CA LEU A 178 17.17 -7.56 -16.95
C LEU A 178 17.67 -8.90 -16.42
N VAL A 179 17.98 -9.87 -17.32
CA VAL A 179 18.34 -11.25 -16.94
C VAL A 179 19.67 -11.60 -17.56
N SER A 180 20.57 -12.14 -16.75
CA SER A 180 21.83 -12.76 -17.18
C SER A 180 21.83 -14.22 -16.76
N TYR A 181 22.27 -15.11 -17.64
CA TYR A 181 22.51 -16.51 -17.35
C TYR A 181 24.02 -16.67 -17.13
N LEU A 182 24.39 -17.19 -15.97
CA LEU A 182 25.78 -17.42 -15.60
C LEU A 182 26.10 -18.91 -15.82
N ASP A 183 27.31 -19.20 -16.34
CA ASP A 183 27.81 -20.55 -16.55
C ASP A 183 28.24 -21.18 -15.22
#